data_2166faa4cf46d5e443bf100c0380e6fb
#
_entry.id   2166faa4cf46d5e443bf100c0380e6fb
#
_cell.length_a   1.000
_cell.length_b   1.000
_cell.length_c   1.000
_cell.angle_alpha   90.00
_cell.angle_beta   90.00
_cell.angle_gamma   90.00
#
_symmetry.space_group_name_H-M   'P 1'
#
loop_
_entity.id
_entity.type
_entity.pdbx_description
1 polymer ?
#
loop_
_entity_poly.entity_id
_entity_poly.type
_entity_poly.pdbx_seq_one_letter_code
_entity_poly.pdbx_strand_id
1 'polypeptide(L)'
;QEQKMGSRKLVDEKYLLVMQAALKPGQSVPQHSANSNVHILVVKGEVVINLDGTESLAKEGALVPIAYKTSMSIMNKSNKDASFLIVKTPNPSEMVGE
;
A
#
# COMPACT_ATOMS: atom_id res chain seq x y z
N GLN A 1 11.84 -14.96 9.21
CA GLN A 1 11.58 -14.44 8.74
C GLN A 1 10.49 -13.93 8.46
N GLU A 2 9.92 -14.05 8.60
CA GLU A 2 8.84 -13.80 8.43
C GLU A 2 8.18 -12.59 8.75
N GLN A 3 8.73 -11.67 8.99
CA GLN A 3 8.24 -10.39 9.26
C GLN A 3 7.87 -9.63 8.03
N LYS A 4 8.20 -10.13 6.89
CA LYS A 4 7.91 -9.46 5.65
C LYS A 4 6.46 -9.57 5.28
N MET A 5 5.93 -8.48 4.70
CA MET A 5 4.61 -8.47 4.11
C MET A 5 4.54 -9.46 2.95
N GLY A 6 3.48 -10.25 2.91
CA GLY A 6 3.22 -11.07 1.73
C GLY A 6 2.70 -10.20 0.60
N SER A 7 3.29 -10.35 -0.59
CA SER A 7 2.81 -9.57 -1.73
C SER A 7 3.04 -10.33 -3.02
N ARG A 8 2.23 -9.99 -4.03
CA ARG A 8 2.39 -10.53 -5.37
C ARG A 8 1.85 -9.54 -6.38
N LYS A 9 2.43 -9.59 -7.59
CA LYS A 9 1.95 -8.74 -8.68
C LYS A 9 0.76 -9.39 -9.35
N LEU A 10 -0.27 -8.61 -9.60
CA LEU A 10 -1.46 -9.04 -10.34
C LEU A 10 -1.45 -8.47 -11.76
N VAL A 11 -1.01 -7.23 -11.93
CA VAL A 11 -0.88 -6.59 -13.23
C VAL A 11 0.44 -5.86 -13.26
N ASP A 12 1.18 -5.98 -14.34
CA ASP A 12 2.49 -5.32 -14.46
C ASP A 12 2.65 -4.82 -15.88
N GLU A 13 2.11 -3.62 -16.15
CA GLU A 13 2.14 -2.98 -17.44
C GLU A 13 2.65 -1.55 -17.29
N LYS A 14 3.03 -0.94 -18.39
CA LYS A 14 3.62 0.40 -18.36
C LYS A 14 2.75 1.40 -17.61
N TYR A 15 1.48 1.38 -17.87
CA TYR A 15 0.54 2.38 -17.32
C TYR A 15 -0.07 1.94 -16.00
N LEU A 16 0.19 0.71 -15.57
CA LEU A 16 -0.52 0.18 -14.42
C LEU A 16 0.26 -0.95 -13.76
N LEU A 17 0.51 -0.81 -12.47
CA LEU A 17 1.04 -1.89 -11.65
C LEU A 17 0.03 -2.13 -10.53
N VAL A 18 -0.43 -3.36 -10.39
CA VAL A 18 -1.33 -3.75 -9.31
C VAL A 18 -0.68 -4.85 -8.52
N MET A 19 -0.55 -4.66 -7.23
CA MET A 19 -0.03 -5.66 -6.32
C MET A 19 -1.07 -5.96 -5.26
N GLN A 20 -1.08 -7.18 -4.81
CA GLN A 20 -1.88 -7.58 -3.65
C GLN A 20 -0.93 -7.78 -2.48
N ALA A 21 -1.27 -7.22 -1.35
CA ALA A 21 -0.44 -7.31 -0.15
C ALA A 21 -1.27 -7.78 1.02
N ALA A 22 -0.63 -8.45 1.96
CA ALA A 22 -1.27 -8.92 3.17
C ALA A 22 -0.37 -8.62 4.36
N LEU A 23 -0.99 -8.19 5.45
CA LEU A 23 -0.30 -7.90 6.70
C LEU A 23 -0.97 -8.69 7.82
N LYS A 24 -0.19 -9.45 8.56
CA LYS A 24 -0.66 -10.06 9.79
C LYS A 24 -0.68 -9.01 10.90
N PRO A 25 -1.37 -9.28 12.01
CA PRO A 25 -1.36 -8.34 13.14
C PRO A 25 0.07 -7.95 13.51
N GLY A 26 0.31 -6.65 13.63
CA GLY A 26 1.61 -6.11 14.00
C GLY A 26 2.58 -5.90 12.86
N GLN A 27 2.29 -6.42 11.68
CA GLN A 27 3.17 -6.22 10.53
C GLN A 27 2.90 -4.86 9.89
N SER A 28 3.91 -4.37 9.18
CA SER A 28 3.79 -3.06 8.54
C SER A 28 4.58 -3.00 7.24
N VAL A 29 4.17 -2.07 6.39
CA VAL A 29 4.99 -1.60 5.27
C VAL A 29 5.75 -0.41 5.82
N PRO A 30 7.10 -0.46 5.85
CA PRO A 30 7.86 0.64 6.45
C PRO A 30 7.70 1.93 5.67
N GLN A 31 7.98 3.03 6.34
CA GLN A 31 7.86 4.35 5.75
C GLN A 31 8.76 4.51 4.54
N HIS A 32 8.19 5.03 3.46
CA HIS A 32 8.94 5.32 2.24
C HIS A 32 8.14 6.35 1.43
N SER A 33 8.80 6.93 0.43
CA SER A 33 8.11 7.86 -0.48
C SER A 33 7.38 7.07 -1.54
N ALA A 34 6.14 7.45 -1.82
CA ALA A 34 5.38 6.81 -2.89
C ALA A 34 6.10 7.02 -4.22
N ASN A 35 6.36 5.92 -4.92
CA ASN A 35 7.16 5.96 -6.16
C ASN A 35 6.31 6.07 -7.42
N SER A 36 5.06 6.37 -7.27
CA SER A 36 4.11 6.66 -8.35
C SER A 36 2.87 7.27 -7.71
N ASN A 37 1.84 7.52 -8.49
CA ASN A 37 0.54 7.83 -7.91
C ASN A 37 -0.09 6.50 -7.50
N VAL A 38 -0.53 6.40 -6.25
CA VAL A 38 -0.92 5.13 -5.64
C VAL A 38 -2.34 5.22 -5.15
N HIS A 39 -3.08 4.12 -5.29
CA HIS A 39 -4.36 3.95 -4.62
C HIS A 39 -4.28 2.65 -3.82
N ILE A 40 -4.70 2.69 -2.59
CA ILE A 40 -4.78 1.51 -1.73
C ILE A 40 -6.25 1.16 -1.58
N LEU A 41 -6.62 -0.06 -1.94
CA LEU A 41 -7.99 -0.56 -1.75
C LEU A 41 -7.93 -1.67 -0.70
N VAL A 42 -8.56 -1.44 0.45
CA VAL A 42 -8.59 -2.46 1.50
C VAL A 42 -9.63 -3.51 1.13
N VAL A 43 -9.18 -4.74 0.98
CA VAL A 43 -10.02 -5.85 0.56
C VAL A 43 -10.55 -6.61 1.75
N LYS A 44 -9.75 -6.73 2.81
CA LYS A 44 -10.11 -7.51 3.99
C LYS A 44 -9.45 -6.90 5.21
N GLY A 45 -10.20 -6.82 6.29
CA GLY A 45 -9.67 -6.30 7.55
C GLY A 45 -9.52 -4.79 7.54
N GLU A 46 -8.55 -4.30 8.27
CA GLU A 46 -8.31 -2.87 8.36
C GLU A 46 -6.84 -2.59 8.58
N VAL A 47 -6.39 -1.43 8.13
CA VAL A 47 -5.02 -0.98 8.30
C VAL A 47 -5.01 0.49 8.68
N VAL A 48 -3.92 0.92 9.31
CA VAL A 48 -3.67 2.32 9.59
C VAL A 48 -2.68 2.80 8.55
N ILE A 49 -3.04 3.85 7.82
CA ILE A 49 -2.20 4.43 6.78
C ILE A 49 -1.72 5.79 7.27
N ASN A 50 -0.41 5.98 7.26
CA ASN A 50 0.21 7.24 7.65
C ASN A 50 0.70 7.94 6.38
N LEU A 51 0.19 9.16 6.14
CA LEU A 51 0.57 9.95 4.97
C LEU A 51 1.10 11.27 5.48
N ASP A 52 2.40 11.50 5.28
CA ASP A 52 3.07 12.73 5.69
C ASP A 52 2.82 13.05 7.17
N GLY A 53 2.78 12.01 8.02
CA GLY A 53 2.61 12.17 9.45
C GLY A 53 1.18 12.12 9.95
N THR A 54 0.20 12.05 9.07
CA THR A 54 -1.22 11.98 9.46
C THR A 54 -1.71 10.56 9.30
N GLU A 55 -2.18 9.98 10.41
CA GLU A 55 -2.70 8.61 10.40
C GLU A 55 -4.20 8.61 10.17
N SER A 56 -4.65 7.61 9.42
CA SER A 56 -6.08 7.36 9.26
C SER A 56 -6.32 5.86 9.22
N LEU A 57 -7.48 5.45 9.69
CA LEU A 57 -7.88 4.05 9.69
C LEU A 57 -8.64 3.78 8.40
N ALA A 58 -8.18 2.77 7.66
CA ALA A 58 -8.81 2.35 6.41
C ALA A 58 -9.39 0.96 6.62
N LYS A 59 -10.70 0.84 6.49
CA LYS A 59 -11.41 -0.42 6.69
C LYS A 59 -11.76 -1.04 5.35
N GLU A 60 -12.25 -2.25 5.41
CA GLU A 60 -12.66 -3.01 4.23
C GLU A 60 -13.51 -2.14 3.30
N GLY A 61 -13.15 -2.09 2.04
CA GLY A 61 -13.82 -1.28 1.03
C GLY A 61 -13.29 0.13 0.87
N ALA A 62 -12.41 0.58 1.78
CA ALA A 62 -11.85 1.93 1.67
C ALA A 62 -10.88 2.02 0.52
N LEU A 63 -10.93 3.12 -0.21
CA LEU A 63 -10.00 3.42 -1.31
C LEU A 63 -9.27 4.70 -0.95
N VAL A 64 -7.95 4.61 -0.79
CA VAL A 64 -7.14 5.72 -0.29
C VAL A 64 -6.17 6.17 -1.37
N PRO A 65 -6.30 7.42 -1.88
CA PRO A 65 -5.36 7.93 -2.87
C PRO A 65 -4.11 8.46 -2.17
N ILE A 66 -2.96 8.23 -2.80
CA ILE A 66 -1.66 8.65 -2.28
C ILE A 66 -0.87 9.26 -3.44
N ALA A 67 -0.59 10.55 -3.35
CA ALA A 67 0.10 11.24 -4.43
C ALA A 67 1.57 10.82 -4.49
N TYR A 68 2.13 10.89 -5.67
CA TYR A 68 3.55 10.63 -5.92
C TYR A 68 4.40 11.44 -4.94
N LYS A 69 5.41 10.80 -4.36
CA LYS A 69 6.36 11.38 -3.41
C LYS A 69 5.82 11.59 -1.99
N THR A 70 4.58 11.27 -1.74
CA THR A 70 4.06 11.33 -0.36
C THR A 70 4.81 10.32 0.51
N SER A 71 5.21 10.75 1.70
CA SER A 71 5.79 9.84 2.68
C SER A 71 4.68 8.98 3.25
N MET A 72 4.80 7.67 3.13
CA MET A 72 3.70 6.76 3.49
C MET A 72 4.19 5.55 4.26
N SER A 73 3.36 5.05 5.14
CA SER A 73 3.53 3.75 5.78
C SER A 73 2.16 3.15 6.04
N ILE A 74 2.12 1.85 6.18
CA ILE A 74 0.88 1.11 6.42
C ILE A 74 1.14 0.12 7.54
N MET A 75 0.26 0.04 8.51
CA MET A 75 0.43 -0.87 9.63
C MET A 75 -0.88 -1.57 9.96
N ASN A 76 -0.80 -2.85 10.25
CA ASN A 76 -1.95 -3.59 10.76
C ASN A 76 -1.88 -3.58 12.28
N LYS A 77 -2.64 -2.69 12.90
CA LYS A 77 -2.72 -2.59 14.37
C LYS A 77 -3.86 -3.43 14.94
N SER A 78 -4.59 -4.13 14.09
CA SER A 78 -5.73 -4.95 14.53
C SER A 78 -5.22 -6.33 14.97
N ASN A 79 -6.14 -7.15 15.41
CA ASN A 79 -5.81 -8.52 15.82
C ASN A 79 -6.22 -9.54 14.76
N LYS A 80 -6.48 -9.09 13.54
CA LYS A 80 -6.84 -9.96 12.41
C LYS A 80 -5.97 -9.64 11.21
N ASP A 81 -5.87 -10.60 10.30
CA ASP A 81 -5.14 -10.37 9.05
C ASP A 81 -5.84 -9.31 8.21
N ALA A 82 -5.06 -8.56 7.47
CA ALA A 82 -5.58 -7.56 6.54
C ALA A 82 -4.98 -7.80 5.17
N SER A 83 -5.74 -7.47 4.12
CA SER A 83 -5.21 -7.51 2.77
C SER A 83 -5.72 -6.32 1.99
N PHE A 84 -4.92 -5.88 1.03
CA PHE A 84 -5.25 -4.71 0.24
C PHE A 84 -4.57 -4.78 -1.10
N LEU A 85 -5.12 -4.03 -2.06
CA LEU A 85 -4.51 -3.86 -3.37
C LEU A 85 -3.76 -2.55 -3.38
N ILE A 86 -2.59 -2.57 -4.04
CA ILE A 86 -1.78 -1.39 -4.27
C ILE A 86 -1.81 -1.14 -5.77
N VAL A 87 -2.42 -0.03 -6.18
CA VAL A 87 -2.57 0.31 -7.59
C VAL A 87 -1.69 1.52 -7.87
N LYS A 88 -0.75 1.35 -8.79
CA LYS A 88 0.21 2.43 -9.14
C LYS A 88 0.00 2.82 -10.59
N THR A 89 -0.14 4.11 -10.84
CA THR A 89 -0.40 4.66 -12.16
C THR A 89 0.46 5.91 -12.36
N PRO A 90 1.48 5.80 -13.21
CA PRO A 90 1.91 4.65 -14.01
C PRO A 90 2.71 3.65 -13.19
N ASN A 91 3.17 2.59 -13.85
CA ASN A 91 4.14 1.69 -13.24
C ASN A 91 5.35 2.51 -12.80
N PRO A 92 5.87 2.29 -11.58
CA PRO A 92 7.03 3.08 -11.13
C PRO A 92 8.23 3.02 -12.07
N SER A 93 8.35 1.96 -12.86
CA SER A 93 9.44 1.87 -13.84
C SER A 93 9.37 2.99 -14.87
N GLU A 94 8.21 3.62 -15.06
CA GLU A 94 8.03 4.72 -16.00
C GLU A 94 8.34 6.07 -15.36
N MET A 95 8.68 6.09 -14.08
CA MET A 95 9.00 7.32 -13.35
C MET A 95 10.51 7.57 -13.31
N VAL A 96 11.26 6.91 -14.18
CA VAL A 96 12.71 7.07 -14.21
C VAL A 96 13.07 8.49 -14.64
N GLY A 97 14.21 8.97 -14.18
CA GLY A 97 14.69 10.30 -14.52
C GLY A 97 14.22 11.37 -13.56
N GLU A 98 13.43 11.00 -12.58
CA GLU A 98 12.90 11.95 -11.60
C GLU A 98 13.87 12.34 -10.49
#